data_05afc2fedccdbcc82cba0bc847dfa9c7
#
_entry.id   05afc2fedccdbcc82cba0bc847dfa9c7
#
_cell.length_a   1.000
_cell.length_b   1.000
_cell.length_c   1.000
_cell.angle_alpha   90.00
_cell.angle_beta   90.00
_cell.angle_gamma   90.00
#
_symmetry.space_group_name_H-M   'P 1'
#
loop_
_entity.id
_entity.type
_entity.pdbx_description
1 polymer ?
#
loop_
_entity_poly.entity_id
_entity_poly.type
_entity_poly.pdbx_seq_one_letter_code
_entity_poly.pdbx_strand_id
1 'polypeptide(L)'
;MIGKECFVMFHSDFEEKLPYSVLTFVALAVFYAIYFGKMLAQKRRGIRTRQIGSWKEKSLHTIELLMSVATLGIVPAQILSIVFGLSCLPGGVRFTGFLIALLGDGIFLAAVLCMRDSWRAGIPAQDKTEIVTTGIYAFSRNPAFLGFDFMYIGVLLLYCNPLTAAFTAFAIVILHLQILQEEKYMAATFGATYLAYRKKVLRYLGRK
;
A
#
# COMPACT_ATOMS: atom_id res chain seq x y z
N MET A 1 -16.68 40.96 -20.49
CA MET A 1 -17.23 40.40 -19.23
C MET A 1 -16.87 38.97 -19.00
N ILE A 2 -16.72 38.12 -20.00
CA ILE A 2 -16.42 36.68 -19.92
C ILE A 2 -15.02 36.35 -19.29
N GLY A 3 -14.04 37.24 -19.44
CA GLY A 3 -12.68 37.00 -18.95
C GLY A 3 -12.48 37.09 -17.43
N LYS A 4 -13.29 37.86 -16.71
CA LYS A 4 -13.17 38.04 -15.25
C LYS A 4 -13.77 36.85 -14.48
N GLU A 5 -14.89 36.33 -14.95
CA GLU A 5 -15.53 35.15 -14.31
C GLU A 5 -14.71 33.89 -14.50
N CYS A 6 -14.10 33.71 -15.68
CA CYS A 6 -13.19 32.57 -15.93
C CYS A 6 -11.91 32.67 -15.09
N PHE A 7 -11.37 33.85 -14.86
CA PHE A 7 -10.19 34.09 -14.04
C PHE A 7 -10.48 33.86 -12.53
N VAL A 8 -11.62 34.30 -12.02
CA VAL A 8 -12.06 34.12 -10.65
C VAL A 8 -12.34 32.64 -10.38
N MET A 9 -13.00 31.94 -11.32
CA MET A 9 -13.25 30.50 -11.22
C MET A 9 -11.95 29.69 -11.25
N PHE A 10 -10.98 30.09 -12.08
CA PHE A 10 -9.67 29.44 -12.13
C PHE A 10 -8.83 29.71 -10.86
N HIS A 11 -8.96 30.87 -10.24
CA HIS A 11 -8.22 31.26 -9.04
C HIS A 11 -8.81 30.58 -7.78
N SER A 12 -10.15 30.55 -7.65
CA SER A 12 -10.81 29.81 -6.55
C SER A 12 -10.54 28.30 -6.62
N ASP A 13 -10.54 27.71 -7.81
CA ASP A 13 -10.18 26.33 -8.04
C ASP A 13 -8.72 26.02 -7.70
N PHE A 14 -7.80 26.98 -7.89
CA PHE A 14 -6.38 26.79 -7.57
C PHE A 14 -6.13 26.79 -6.05
N GLU A 15 -6.75 27.72 -5.32
CA GLU A 15 -6.63 27.77 -3.85
C GLU A 15 -7.27 26.58 -3.17
N GLU A 16 -8.37 26.02 -3.70
CA GLU A 16 -8.98 24.81 -3.17
C GLU A 16 -8.18 23.54 -3.47
N LYS A 17 -7.46 23.51 -4.61
CA LYS A 17 -6.63 22.36 -5.01
C LYS A 17 -5.31 22.26 -4.23
N LEU A 18 -4.71 23.39 -3.85
CA LEU A 18 -3.41 23.42 -3.17
C LEU A 18 -3.40 22.67 -1.84
N PRO A 19 -4.37 22.81 -0.92
CA PRO A 19 -4.36 22.08 0.33
C PRO A 19 -4.47 20.57 0.14
N TYR A 20 -5.27 20.08 -0.84
CA TYR A 20 -5.39 18.65 -1.09
C TYR A 20 -4.12 18.06 -1.72
N SER A 21 -3.39 18.79 -2.54
CA SER A 21 -2.09 18.33 -3.05
C SER A 21 -1.07 18.22 -1.93
N VAL A 22 -1.01 19.19 -1.03
CA VAL A 22 -0.15 19.10 0.17
C VAL A 22 -0.51 17.90 1.04
N LEU A 23 -1.81 17.71 1.35
CA LEU A 23 -2.27 16.56 2.14
C LEU A 23 -1.88 15.22 1.50
N THR A 24 -2.04 15.12 0.17
CA THR A 24 -1.69 13.90 -0.56
C THR A 24 -0.20 13.66 -0.56
N PHE A 25 0.62 14.69 -0.80
CA PHE A 25 2.08 14.56 -0.72
C PHE A 25 2.55 14.19 0.68
N VAL A 26 1.91 14.70 1.74
CA VAL A 26 2.21 14.33 3.12
C VAL A 26 1.93 12.84 3.34
N ALA A 27 0.75 12.34 2.98
CA ALA A 27 0.43 10.92 3.12
C ALA A 27 1.41 10.04 2.33
N LEU A 28 1.66 10.35 1.04
CA LEU A 28 2.62 9.61 0.23
C LEU A 28 4.04 9.65 0.82
N ALA A 29 4.49 10.83 1.30
CA ALA A 29 5.81 10.97 1.91
C ALA A 29 5.94 10.13 3.18
N VAL A 30 4.92 10.11 4.04
CA VAL A 30 4.89 9.26 5.24
C VAL A 30 4.96 7.79 4.86
N PHE A 31 4.14 7.35 3.91
CA PHE A 31 4.13 5.95 3.46
C PHE A 31 5.50 5.50 2.94
N TYR A 32 6.06 6.26 2.00
CA TYR A 32 7.35 5.92 1.41
C TYR A 32 8.52 6.09 2.39
N ALA A 33 8.44 7.03 3.34
CA ALA A 33 9.42 7.14 4.42
C ALA A 33 9.43 5.88 5.30
N ILE A 34 8.26 5.33 5.64
CA ILE A 34 8.16 4.05 6.37
C ILE A 34 8.78 2.93 5.55
N TYR A 35 8.40 2.81 4.27
CA TYR A 35 8.87 1.75 3.37
C TYR A 35 10.39 1.78 3.17
N PHE A 36 10.92 2.93 2.71
CA PHE A 36 12.35 3.07 2.43
C PHE A 36 13.18 3.14 3.71
N GLY A 37 12.67 3.75 4.78
CA GLY A 37 13.29 3.76 6.09
C GLY A 37 13.50 2.34 6.63
N LYS A 38 12.48 1.48 6.50
CA LYS A 38 12.60 0.06 6.87
C LYS A 38 13.60 -0.67 6.00
N MET A 39 13.54 -0.46 4.69
CA MET A 39 14.47 -1.07 3.75
C MET A 39 15.94 -0.66 4.04
N LEU A 40 16.17 0.61 4.34
CA LEU A 40 17.51 1.13 4.69
C LEU A 40 18.00 0.56 6.04
N ALA A 41 17.13 0.51 7.05
CA ALA A 41 17.47 -0.05 8.36
C ALA A 41 17.86 -1.54 8.25
N GLN A 42 17.14 -2.32 7.45
CA GLN A 42 17.47 -3.73 7.18
C GLN A 42 18.76 -3.86 6.37
N LYS A 43 18.96 -3.03 5.33
CA LYS A 43 20.20 -3.02 4.54
C LYS A 43 21.45 -2.79 5.41
N ARG A 44 21.37 -1.87 6.39
CA ARG A 44 22.47 -1.62 7.36
C ARG A 44 22.79 -2.85 8.23
N ARG A 45 21.85 -3.77 8.40
CA ARG A 45 22.01 -5.05 9.12
C ARG A 45 22.36 -6.23 8.20
N GLY A 46 22.65 -5.98 6.91
CA GLY A 46 22.94 -7.02 5.92
C GLY A 46 21.72 -7.82 5.45
N ILE A 47 20.50 -7.36 5.76
CA ILE A 47 19.26 -8.03 5.41
C ILE A 47 18.76 -7.51 4.05
N ARG A 48 18.55 -8.44 3.10
CA ARG A 48 17.95 -8.10 1.80
C ARG A 48 16.43 -8.04 1.91
N THR A 49 15.88 -6.83 1.97
CA THR A 49 14.43 -6.61 2.11
C THR A 49 13.64 -7.04 0.88
N ARG A 50 14.09 -6.62 -0.34
CA ARG A 50 13.38 -6.91 -1.59
C ARG A 50 13.75 -8.29 -2.08
N GLN A 51 12.78 -9.20 -2.05
CA GLN A 51 12.89 -10.59 -2.47
C GLN A 51 12.16 -10.88 -3.80
N ILE A 52 11.56 -9.86 -4.40
CA ILE A 52 10.81 -9.94 -5.67
C ILE A 52 11.70 -10.53 -6.77
N GLY A 53 11.17 -11.53 -7.48
CA GLY A 53 11.87 -12.19 -8.60
C GLY A 53 12.90 -13.24 -8.18
N SER A 54 12.99 -13.58 -6.88
CA SER A 54 13.95 -14.58 -6.37
C SER A 54 13.52 -16.03 -6.63
N TRP A 55 12.27 -16.24 -7.01
CA TRP A 55 11.68 -17.58 -7.19
C TRP A 55 11.76 -18.07 -8.63
N LYS A 56 11.96 -19.40 -8.77
CA LYS A 56 12.03 -20.10 -10.05
C LYS A 56 10.67 -20.53 -10.60
N GLU A 57 9.64 -20.58 -9.77
CA GLU A 57 8.29 -20.95 -10.19
C GLU A 57 7.66 -19.85 -11.03
N LYS A 58 7.27 -20.16 -12.28
CA LYS A 58 6.78 -19.18 -13.26
C LYS A 58 5.56 -18.39 -12.77
N SER A 59 4.61 -19.05 -12.09
CA SER A 59 3.37 -18.40 -11.63
C SER A 59 3.66 -17.34 -10.57
N LEU A 60 4.52 -17.64 -9.60
CA LEU A 60 4.92 -16.72 -8.55
C LEU A 60 5.76 -15.57 -9.12
N HIS A 61 6.70 -15.86 -10.00
CA HIS A 61 7.51 -14.85 -10.67
C HIS A 61 6.65 -13.84 -11.44
N THR A 62 5.61 -14.33 -12.16
CA THR A 62 4.68 -13.46 -12.89
C THR A 62 3.89 -12.54 -11.94
N ILE A 63 3.38 -13.06 -10.82
CA ILE A 63 2.63 -12.25 -9.85
C ILE A 63 3.54 -11.21 -9.20
N GLU A 64 4.76 -11.56 -8.81
CA GLU A 64 5.73 -10.62 -8.26
C GLU A 64 6.15 -9.54 -9.27
N LEU A 65 6.29 -9.88 -10.55
CA LEU A 65 6.55 -8.91 -11.60
C LEU A 65 5.36 -7.94 -11.77
N LEU A 66 4.13 -8.47 -11.84
CA LEU A 66 2.92 -7.66 -11.92
C LEU A 66 2.76 -6.76 -10.67
N MET A 67 3.11 -7.26 -9.49
CA MET A 67 3.13 -6.45 -8.26
C MET A 67 4.14 -5.30 -8.37
N SER A 68 5.32 -5.55 -8.93
CA SER A 68 6.31 -4.48 -9.19
C SER A 68 5.77 -3.45 -10.17
N VAL A 69 5.13 -3.89 -11.26
CA VAL A 69 4.51 -3.01 -12.26
C VAL A 69 3.36 -2.20 -11.62
N ALA A 70 2.51 -2.83 -10.82
CA ALA A 70 1.39 -2.17 -10.14
C ALA A 70 1.87 -1.11 -9.15
N THR A 71 2.79 -1.47 -8.26
CA THR A 71 3.29 -0.58 -7.19
C THR A 71 4.20 0.55 -7.70
N LEU A 72 4.94 0.32 -8.80
CA LEU A 72 5.73 1.37 -9.45
C LEU A 72 4.88 2.22 -10.40
N GLY A 73 3.92 1.62 -11.10
CA GLY A 73 3.06 2.31 -12.07
C GLY A 73 2.01 3.23 -11.43
N ILE A 74 1.55 2.90 -10.21
CA ILE A 74 0.58 3.75 -9.50
C ILE A 74 1.17 5.10 -9.10
N VAL A 75 2.48 5.17 -8.81
CA VAL A 75 3.15 6.41 -8.38
C VAL A 75 3.07 7.51 -9.43
N PRO A 76 3.49 7.32 -10.69
CA PRO A 76 3.33 8.36 -11.72
C PRO A 76 1.86 8.71 -11.99
N ALA A 77 0.93 7.75 -11.91
CA ALA A 77 -0.49 8.03 -12.06
C ALA A 77 -1.01 8.97 -10.95
N GLN A 78 -0.61 8.74 -9.70
CA GLN A 78 -0.93 9.61 -8.58
C GLN A 78 -0.28 11.00 -8.74
N ILE A 79 1.00 11.08 -9.08
CA ILE A 79 1.71 12.34 -9.27
C ILE A 79 1.07 13.18 -10.40
N LEU A 80 0.77 12.56 -11.54
CA LEU A 80 0.10 13.24 -12.65
C LEU A 80 -1.27 13.79 -12.21
N SER A 81 -2.04 12.98 -11.48
CA SER A 81 -3.36 13.39 -11.00
C SER A 81 -3.29 14.56 -10.00
N ILE A 82 -2.26 14.59 -9.15
CA ILE A 82 -2.01 15.69 -8.22
C ILE A 82 -1.61 16.96 -9.00
N VAL A 83 -0.63 16.86 -9.89
CA VAL A 83 -0.09 18.00 -10.66
C VAL A 83 -1.17 18.66 -11.51
N PHE A 84 -2.00 17.86 -12.18
CA PHE A 84 -3.09 18.38 -13.02
C PHE A 84 -4.39 18.64 -12.23
N GLY A 85 -4.42 18.40 -10.92
CA GLY A 85 -5.59 18.65 -10.08
C GLY A 85 -6.80 17.81 -10.47
N LEU A 86 -6.60 16.60 -11.00
CA LEU A 86 -7.66 15.75 -11.56
C LEU A 86 -8.46 15.07 -10.45
N SER A 87 -9.57 15.67 -10.02
CA SER A 87 -10.51 15.02 -9.09
C SER A 87 -11.95 15.41 -9.42
N CYS A 88 -12.84 14.40 -9.43
CA CYS A 88 -14.29 14.59 -9.61
C CYS A 88 -15.07 14.58 -8.30
N LEU A 89 -14.39 14.45 -7.14
CA LEU A 89 -15.05 14.32 -5.84
C LEU A 89 -15.07 15.64 -5.07
N PRO A 90 -16.14 15.89 -4.27
CA PRO A 90 -16.25 17.08 -3.43
C PRO A 90 -15.25 17.06 -2.27
N GLY A 91 -14.89 18.23 -1.74
CA GLY A 91 -13.86 18.43 -0.72
C GLY A 91 -14.01 17.55 0.52
N GLY A 92 -15.23 17.37 1.05
CA GLY A 92 -15.47 16.51 2.21
C GLY A 92 -15.05 15.03 1.98
N VAL A 93 -15.33 14.49 0.78
CA VAL A 93 -14.92 13.12 0.42
C VAL A 93 -13.41 13.03 0.25
N ARG A 94 -12.80 14.06 -0.34
CA ARG A 94 -11.33 14.15 -0.49
C ARG A 94 -10.63 14.19 0.86
N PHE A 95 -11.16 14.95 1.82
CA PHE A 95 -10.62 14.98 3.19
C PHE A 95 -10.74 13.62 3.88
N THR A 96 -11.88 12.94 3.72
CA THR A 96 -12.03 11.55 4.20
C THR A 96 -10.98 10.62 3.56
N GLY A 97 -10.68 10.81 2.27
CA GLY A 97 -9.60 10.09 1.59
C GLY A 97 -8.24 10.30 2.26
N PHE A 98 -7.92 11.52 2.68
CA PHE A 98 -6.70 11.80 3.45
C PHE A 98 -6.63 11.02 4.76
N LEU A 99 -7.72 11.00 5.53
CA LEU A 99 -7.79 10.25 6.79
C LEU A 99 -7.63 8.75 6.57
N ILE A 100 -8.22 8.21 5.49
CA ILE A 100 -8.07 6.81 5.09
C ILE A 100 -6.62 6.50 4.70
N ALA A 101 -5.95 7.38 3.96
CA ALA A 101 -4.54 7.22 3.61
C ALA A 101 -3.65 7.18 4.86
N LEU A 102 -3.83 8.12 5.79
CA LEU A 102 -3.09 8.12 7.07
C LEU A 102 -3.38 6.88 7.93
N LEU A 103 -4.61 6.38 7.92
CA LEU A 103 -4.93 5.11 8.58
C LEU A 103 -4.14 3.96 7.94
N GLY A 104 -4.05 3.93 6.61
CA GLY A 104 -3.22 2.98 5.87
C GLY A 104 -1.75 3.06 6.27
N ASP A 105 -1.20 4.26 6.38
CA ASP A 105 0.18 4.50 6.82
C ASP A 105 0.42 3.98 8.24
N GLY A 106 -0.52 4.24 9.16
CA GLY A 106 -0.45 3.75 10.53
C GLY A 106 -0.51 2.22 10.62
N ILE A 107 -1.40 1.58 9.84
CA ILE A 107 -1.49 0.12 9.74
C ILE A 107 -0.19 -0.47 9.19
N PHE A 108 0.36 0.12 8.13
CA PHE A 108 1.60 -0.31 7.52
C PHE A 108 2.79 -0.16 8.48
N LEU A 109 2.90 0.99 9.17
CA LEU A 109 3.91 1.20 10.19
C LEU A 109 3.84 0.15 11.31
N ALA A 110 2.65 -0.09 11.86
CA ALA A 110 2.45 -1.11 12.87
C ALA A 110 2.85 -2.50 12.40
N ALA A 111 2.52 -2.86 11.14
CA ALA A 111 2.90 -4.14 10.55
C ALA A 111 4.42 -4.31 10.45
N VAL A 112 5.13 -3.30 9.90
CA VAL A 112 6.60 -3.36 9.74
C VAL A 112 7.32 -3.38 11.09
N LEU A 113 6.80 -2.65 12.08
CA LEU A 113 7.38 -2.65 13.44
C LEU A 113 7.19 -3.99 14.12
N CYS A 114 5.99 -4.61 14.02
CA CYS A 114 5.74 -5.94 14.58
C CYS A 114 6.60 -7.03 13.96
N MET A 115 6.81 -7.01 12.63
CA MET A 115 7.64 -8.02 11.95
C MET A 115 9.14 -7.85 12.19
N ARG A 116 9.58 -6.69 12.64
CA ARG A 116 11.01 -6.42 12.89
C ARG A 116 11.87 -6.85 11.69
N ASP A 117 12.85 -7.71 11.93
CA ASP A 117 13.78 -8.18 10.89
C ASP A 117 13.22 -9.29 10.00
N SER A 118 12.02 -9.81 10.31
CA SER A 118 11.32 -10.80 9.46
C SER A 118 10.54 -10.18 8.30
N TRP A 119 10.34 -8.83 8.27
CA TRP A 119 9.62 -8.19 7.19
C TRP A 119 10.39 -8.26 5.85
N ARG A 120 9.68 -8.67 4.79
CA ARG A 120 10.21 -8.74 3.42
C ARG A 120 9.17 -8.18 2.44
N ALA A 121 9.65 -7.58 1.36
CA ALA A 121 8.85 -7.25 0.19
C ALA A 121 9.00 -8.37 -0.83
N GLY A 122 7.98 -9.21 -0.96
CA GLY A 122 8.00 -10.47 -1.70
C GLY A 122 8.36 -11.68 -0.82
N ILE A 123 8.19 -12.88 -1.38
CA ILE A 123 8.37 -14.14 -0.65
C ILE A 123 9.87 -14.49 -0.57
N PRO A 124 10.42 -14.72 0.64
CA PRO A 124 11.83 -15.07 0.78
C PRO A 124 12.11 -16.46 0.24
N ALA A 125 13.14 -16.57 -0.62
CA ALA A 125 13.54 -17.85 -1.20
C ALA A 125 14.47 -18.66 -0.29
N GLN A 126 15.34 -18.01 0.50
CA GLN A 126 16.37 -18.65 1.31
C GLN A 126 16.49 -18.08 2.73
N ASP A 127 15.89 -16.93 3.01
CA ASP A 127 16.00 -16.30 4.33
C ASP A 127 15.16 -17.03 5.38
N LYS A 128 15.76 -17.29 6.52
CA LYS A 128 15.02 -17.75 7.70
C LYS A 128 14.23 -16.57 8.27
N THR A 129 12.91 -16.64 8.20
CA THR A 129 11.98 -15.68 8.83
C THR A 129 11.20 -16.38 9.93
N GLU A 130 10.76 -15.59 10.91
CA GLU A 130 9.90 -16.11 11.99
C GLU A 130 8.44 -15.74 11.70
N ILE A 131 7.53 -16.65 12.10
CA ILE A 131 6.11 -16.35 12.03
C ILE A 131 5.73 -15.36 13.13
N VAL A 132 5.18 -14.20 12.75
CA VAL A 132 4.67 -13.19 13.67
C VAL A 132 3.16 -13.31 13.75
N THR A 133 2.63 -13.51 14.96
CA THR A 133 1.18 -13.71 15.23
C THR A 133 0.63 -12.75 16.29
N THR A 134 1.47 -11.82 16.78
CA THR A 134 1.15 -10.88 17.87
C THR A 134 0.98 -9.45 17.34
N GLY A 135 0.58 -8.52 18.20
CA GLY A 135 0.35 -7.13 17.81
C GLY A 135 -0.76 -7.02 16.76
N ILE A 136 -0.54 -6.25 15.70
CA ILE A 136 -1.52 -6.08 14.63
C ILE A 136 -1.81 -7.40 13.88
N TYR A 137 -0.85 -8.35 13.88
CA TYR A 137 -1.02 -9.70 13.32
C TYR A 137 -1.98 -10.57 14.13
N ALA A 138 -2.36 -10.19 15.34
CA ALA A 138 -3.44 -10.84 16.08
C ALA A 138 -4.84 -10.52 15.51
N PHE A 139 -4.96 -9.49 14.65
CA PHE A 139 -6.23 -9.02 14.07
C PHE A 139 -6.28 -9.13 12.55
N SER A 140 -5.13 -9.19 11.89
CA SER A 140 -5.02 -9.41 10.44
C SER A 140 -3.84 -10.32 10.16
N ARG A 141 -3.98 -11.24 9.20
CA ARG A 141 -2.83 -12.03 8.74
C ARG A 141 -1.94 -11.28 7.76
N ASN A 142 -2.48 -10.23 7.12
CA ASN A 142 -1.81 -9.47 6.06
C ASN A 142 -1.92 -7.94 6.30
N PRO A 143 -1.57 -7.43 7.50
CA PRO A 143 -1.80 -6.03 7.83
C PRO A 143 -0.97 -5.06 6.99
N ALA A 144 0.22 -5.47 6.52
CA ALA A 144 1.03 -4.65 5.63
C ALA A 144 0.31 -4.37 4.30
N PHE A 145 -0.27 -5.41 3.67
CA PHE A 145 -1.06 -5.26 2.45
C PHE A 145 -2.33 -4.43 2.67
N LEU A 146 -2.98 -4.62 3.82
CA LEU A 146 -4.13 -3.81 4.21
C LEU A 146 -3.75 -2.32 4.30
N GLY A 147 -2.57 -2.00 4.84
CA GLY A 147 -2.04 -0.64 4.88
C GLY A 147 -1.84 -0.05 3.47
N PHE A 148 -1.30 -0.84 2.52
CA PHE A 148 -1.21 -0.44 1.11
C PHE A 148 -2.58 -0.17 0.50
N ASP A 149 -3.55 -1.07 0.70
CA ASP A 149 -4.89 -0.94 0.14
C ASP A 149 -5.58 0.34 0.66
N PHE A 150 -5.51 0.61 1.97
CA PHE A 150 -6.06 1.84 2.55
C PHE A 150 -5.38 3.10 2.02
N MET A 151 -4.06 3.10 1.89
CA MET A 151 -3.32 4.23 1.34
C MET A 151 -3.72 4.48 -0.12
N TYR A 152 -3.79 3.45 -0.97
CA TYR A 152 -4.19 3.59 -2.37
C TYR A 152 -5.64 4.07 -2.52
N ILE A 153 -6.57 3.53 -1.73
CA ILE A 153 -7.97 3.96 -1.70
C ILE A 153 -8.07 5.41 -1.22
N GLY A 154 -7.32 5.77 -0.18
CA GLY A 154 -7.29 7.14 0.34
C GLY A 154 -6.81 8.15 -0.72
N VAL A 155 -5.73 7.84 -1.44
CA VAL A 155 -5.24 8.69 -2.54
C VAL A 155 -6.21 8.71 -3.72
N LEU A 156 -6.89 7.60 -4.03
CA LEU A 156 -7.95 7.58 -5.03
C LEU A 156 -9.09 8.54 -4.66
N LEU A 157 -9.51 8.58 -3.41
CA LEU A 157 -10.55 9.52 -2.96
C LEU A 157 -10.07 10.98 -2.99
N LEU A 158 -8.80 11.23 -2.73
CA LEU A 158 -8.20 12.57 -2.86
C LEU A 158 -8.17 13.05 -4.31
N TYR A 159 -7.82 12.17 -5.26
CA TYR A 159 -7.67 12.47 -6.68
C TYR A 159 -8.38 11.42 -7.54
N CYS A 160 -9.72 11.42 -7.42
CA CYS A 160 -10.57 10.48 -8.15
C CYS A 160 -10.68 10.85 -9.63
N ASN A 161 -10.10 10.03 -10.46
CA ASN A 161 -10.21 10.08 -11.91
C ASN A 161 -9.98 8.67 -12.50
N PRO A 162 -10.29 8.42 -13.79
CA PRO A 162 -10.17 7.11 -14.40
C PRO A 162 -8.75 6.50 -14.31
N LEU A 163 -7.71 7.34 -14.39
CA LEU A 163 -6.32 6.88 -14.33
C LEU A 163 -5.98 6.35 -12.94
N THR A 164 -6.23 7.12 -11.87
CA THR A 164 -5.99 6.66 -10.50
C THR A 164 -6.88 5.49 -10.13
N ALA A 165 -8.15 5.47 -10.59
CA ALA A 165 -9.07 4.37 -10.33
C ALA A 165 -8.57 3.05 -10.96
N ALA A 166 -8.12 3.09 -12.21
CA ALA A 166 -7.61 1.92 -12.91
C ALA A 166 -6.35 1.35 -12.23
N PHE A 167 -5.37 2.22 -11.90
CA PHE A 167 -4.14 1.77 -11.22
C PHE A 167 -4.41 1.30 -9.79
N THR A 168 -5.31 1.94 -9.05
CA THR A 168 -5.69 1.49 -7.69
C THR A 168 -6.36 0.12 -7.75
N ALA A 169 -7.33 -0.08 -8.64
CA ALA A 169 -7.99 -1.38 -8.79
C ALA A 169 -6.99 -2.47 -9.20
N PHE A 170 -6.10 -2.17 -10.15
CA PHE A 170 -5.05 -3.10 -10.57
C PHE A 170 -4.12 -3.44 -9.40
N ALA A 171 -3.64 -2.45 -8.64
CA ALA A 171 -2.77 -2.68 -7.49
C ALA A 171 -3.44 -3.56 -6.43
N ILE A 172 -4.68 -3.28 -6.02
CA ILE A 172 -5.43 -4.07 -5.03
C ILE A 172 -5.59 -5.52 -5.49
N VAL A 173 -5.95 -5.75 -6.77
CA VAL A 173 -6.09 -7.10 -7.31
C VAL A 173 -4.77 -7.87 -7.27
N ILE A 174 -3.68 -7.24 -7.70
CA ILE A 174 -2.36 -7.90 -7.71
C ILE A 174 -1.83 -8.13 -6.30
N LEU A 175 -2.03 -7.18 -5.38
CA LEU A 175 -1.69 -7.38 -3.97
C LEU A 175 -2.49 -8.53 -3.34
N HIS A 176 -3.77 -8.66 -3.68
CA HIS A 176 -4.57 -9.80 -3.26
C HIS A 176 -4.01 -11.14 -3.79
N LEU A 177 -3.63 -11.21 -5.06
CA LEU A 177 -3.00 -12.40 -5.63
C LEU A 177 -1.66 -12.72 -4.95
N GLN A 178 -0.87 -11.70 -4.60
CA GLN A 178 0.36 -11.87 -3.84
C GLN A 178 0.08 -12.44 -2.44
N ILE A 179 -0.94 -11.94 -1.74
CA ILE A 179 -1.37 -12.49 -0.44
C ILE A 179 -1.67 -14.00 -0.56
N LEU A 180 -2.35 -14.43 -1.62
CA LEU A 180 -2.67 -15.84 -1.82
C LEU A 180 -1.41 -16.71 -1.97
N GLN A 181 -0.37 -16.20 -2.63
CA GLN A 181 0.91 -16.89 -2.75
C GLN A 181 1.69 -16.91 -1.43
N GLU A 182 1.72 -15.78 -0.72
CA GLU A 182 2.34 -15.72 0.61
C GLU A 182 1.68 -16.66 1.60
N GLU A 183 0.34 -16.76 1.60
CA GLU A 183 -0.38 -17.71 2.46
C GLU A 183 -0.06 -19.17 2.13
N LYS A 184 0.16 -19.52 0.84
CA LYS A 184 0.62 -20.86 0.44
C LYS A 184 2.05 -21.13 0.96
N TYR A 185 2.95 -20.17 0.77
CA TYR A 185 4.31 -20.25 1.27
C TYR A 185 4.34 -20.41 2.80
N MET A 186 3.57 -19.61 3.54
CA MET A 186 3.48 -19.67 4.99
C MET A 186 2.98 -21.05 5.47
N ALA A 187 1.99 -21.62 4.76
CA ALA A 187 1.48 -22.96 5.08
C ALA A 187 2.53 -24.05 4.83
N ALA A 188 3.29 -23.93 3.75
CA ALA A 188 4.36 -24.89 3.43
C ALA A 188 5.55 -24.78 4.39
N THR A 189 5.92 -23.55 4.79
CA THR A 189 7.11 -23.28 5.61
C THR A 189 6.85 -23.52 7.10
N PHE A 190 5.72 -23.07 7.63
CA PHE A 190 5.41 -23.10 9.07
C PHE A 190 4.40 -24.17 9.46
N GLY A 191 3.83 -24.92 8.50
CA GLY A 191 3.00 -26.09 8.73
C GLY A 191 1.87 -25.89 9.74
N ALA A 192 1.81 -26.74 10.76
CA ALA A 192 0.75 -26.74 11.77
C ALA A 192 0.62 -25.40 12.52
N THR A 193 1.74 -24.72 12.77
CA THR A 193 1.75 -23.42 13.46
C THR A 193 0.97 -22.34 12.66
N TYR A 194 1.23 -22.27 11.36
CA TYR A 194 0.48 -21.34 10.51
C TYR A 194 -0.99 -21.73 10.37
N LEU A 195 -1.29 -23.02 10.23
CA LEU A 195 -2.66 -23.51 10.12
C LEU A 195 -3.49 -23.21 11.38
N ALA A 196 -2.90 -23.34 12.58
CA ALA A 196 -3.53 -22.96 13.83
C ALA A 196 -3.78 -21.44 13.92
N TYR A 197 -2.82 -20.63 13.49
CA TYR A 197 -2.96 -19.17 13.40
C TYR A 197 -4.07 -18.78 12.42
N ARG A 198 -4.10 -19.38 11.21
CA ARG A 198 -5.11 -19.16 10.18
C ARG A 198 -6.53 -19.46 10.63
N LYS A 199 -6.71 -20.41 11.54
CA LYS A 199 -8.02 -20.73 12.13
C LYS A 199 -8.54 -19.62 13.06
N LYS A 200 -7.67 -18.81 13.66
CA LYS A 200 -8.01 -17.81 14.66
C LYS A 200 -8.14 -16.39 14.08
N VAL A 201 -7.40 -16.07 13.03
CA VAL A 201 -7.30 -14.72 12.47
C VAL A 201 -7.75 -14.71 11.01
N LEU A 202 -8.53 -13.69 10.62
CA LEU A 202 -8.96 -13.52 9.24
C LEU A 202 -7.84 -13.01 8.35
N ARG A 203 -8.02 -13.12 7.02
CA ARG A 203 -7.02 -12.70 6.03
C ARG A 203 -6.76 -11.20 6.09
N TYR A 204 -7.82 -10.39 6.11
CA TYR A 204 -7.72 -8.93 6.12
C TYR A 204 -7.89 -8.37 7.52
N LEU A 205 -9.07 -8.44 8.10
CA LEU A 205 -9.33 -7.84 9.40
C LEU A 205 -10.33 -8.69 10.19
N GLY A 206 -9.99 -9.00 11.43
CA GLY A 206 -10.86 -9.65 12.40
C GLY A 206 -10.34 -11.01 12.90
N ARG A 207 -11.01 -11.49 13.92
CA ARG A 207 -10.80 -12.81 14.54
C ARG A 207 -12.03 -13.69 14.28
N LYS A 208 -11.78 -15.01 14.18
CA LYS A 208 -12.85 -16.02 14.12
C LYS A 208 -13.25 -16.45 15.50
#